data_537b60820069578edff91387871c1068
#
_entry.id   537b60820069578edff91387871c1068
#
_cell.length_a   1.000
_cell.length_b   1.000
_cell.length_c   1.000
_cell.angle_alpha   90.00
_cell.angle_beta   90.00
_cell.angle_gamma   90.00
#
_symmetry.space_group_name_H-M   'P 1'
#
loop_
_entity.id
_entity.type
_entity.pdbx_description
1 polymer ?
#
loop_
_entity_poly.entity_id
_entity_poly.type
_entity_poly.pdbx_seq_one_letter_code
_entity_poly.pdbx_strand_id
1 'polypeptide(L)'
;LMALLPSALERVIEELGHLPGVGPRTAERYAYFLLKNDSRTTEALANALRQLHAQVKSCPKTFALIDADQEISPLYSDPKRDRQLVAVVEEPLNIVALERTGQFQGTYHVLGGTISPIDGVGPEQLHIPELLQRLRDDNVEEVIIATNASVEGESTALFIQRQIKESHLVTKVSRLARGIPVGVDLEYADQITLGHALEGRRFL
;
A
#
# COMPACT_ATOMS: atom_id res chain seq x y z
N LEU A 1 2.04 28.69 35.21
CA LEU A 1 3.33 28.57 34.53
C LEU A 1 3.30 29.50 33.32
N MET A 2 4.27 30.43 33.24
CA MET A 2 4.45 31.24 32.02
C MET A 2 4.78 30.28 30.86
N ALA A 3 4.06 30.41 29.72
CA ALA A 3 4.39 29.70 28.50
C ALA A 3 5.82 30.10 28.08
N LEU A 4 6.69 29.14 27.92
CA LEU A 4 8.09 29.33 27.53
C LEU A 4 8.23 29.72 26.06
N LEU A 5 7.26 29.34 25.23
CA LEU A 5 7.21 29.57 23.79
C LEU A 5 5.95 30.38 23.42
N PRO A 6 5.97 31.12 22.31
CA PRO A 6 4.75 31.69 21.74
C PRO A 6 3.71 30.64 21.40
N SER A 7 2.44 30.86 21.72
CA SER A 7 1.35 29.89 21.55
C SER A 7 1.17 29.42 20.12
N ALA A 8 1.50 30.24 19.11
CA ALA A 8 1.47 29.85 17.72
C ALA A 8 2.54 28.78 17.40
N LEU A 9 3.72 28.87 18.00
CA LEU A 9 4.80 27.92 17.83
C LEU A 9 4.48 26.60 18.56
N GLU A 10 3.94 26.70 19.79
CA GLU A 10 3.50 25.53 20.56
C GLU A 10 2.47 24.68 19.80
N ARG A 11 1.46 25.33 19.18
CA ARG A 11 0.46 24.63 18.37
C ARG A 11 1.07 23.88 17.17
N VAL A 12 2.03 24.49 16.48
CA VAL A 12 2.70 23.82 15.35
C VAL A 12 3.51 22.61 15.83
N ILE A 13 4.18 22.73 16.98
CA ILE A 13 4.93 21.62 17.60
C ILE A 13 3.96 20.46 17.95
N GLU A 14 2.82 20.79 18.55
CA GLU A 14 1.80 19.82 18.93
C GLU A 14 1.27 19.06 17.70
N GLU A 15 0.83 19.78 16.66
CA GLU A 15 0.29 19.18 15.44
C GLU A 15 1.34 18.31 14.70
N LEU A 16 2.58 18.75 14.62
CA LEU A 16 3.66 17.96 14.05
C LEU A 16 3.98 16.72 14.90
N GLY A 17 3.79 16.81 16.22
CA GLY A 17 3.98 15.70 17.16
C GLY A 17 2.95 14.58 17.02
N HIS A 18 1.78 14.84 16.42
CA HIS A 18 0.78 13.82 16.11
C HIS A 18 1.17 12.92 14.92
N LEU A 19 2.18 13.33 14.12
CA LEU A 19 2.62 12.54 12.98
C LEU A 19 3.38 11.28 13.44
N PRO A 20 3.09 10.11 12.84
CA PRO A 20 3.79 8.87 13.18
C PRO A 20 5.31 9.00 13.04
N GLY A 21 6.06 8.59 14.05
CA GLY A 21 7.51 8.66 14.06
C GLY A 21 8.09 10.06 14.38
N VAL A 22 7.25 11.07 14.61
CA VAL A 22 7.69 12.40 15.01
C VAL A 22 7.61 12.55 16.53
N GLY A 23 8.78 12.44 17.18
CA GLY A 23 8.89 12.70 18.62
C GLY A 23 8.99 14.21 18.93
N PRO A 24 8.86 14.61 20.22
CA PRO A 24 8.82 16.03 20.63
C PRO A 24 10.00 16.86 20.10
N ARG A 25 11.24 16.35 20.21
CA ARG A 25 12.43 17.05 19.71
C ARG A 25 12.43 17.25 18.18
N THR A 26 11.85 16.29 17.46
CA THR A 26 11.73 16.40 15.99
C THR A 26 10.67 17.41 15.61
N ALA A 27 9.53 17.43 16.31
CA ALA A 27 8.46 18.41 16.14
C ALA A 27 8.97 19.84 16.39
N GLU A 28 9.69 20.07 17.50
CA GLU A 28 10.32 21.35 17.82
C GLU A 28 11.27 21.80 16.69
N ARG A 29 12.12 20.89 16.22
CA ARG A 29 13.07 21.21 15.13
C ARG A 29 12.38 21.58 13.83
N TYR A 30 11.31 20.88 13.47
CA TYR A 30 10.53 21.19 12.28
C TYR A 30 9.77 22.50 12.40
N ALA A 31 9.12 22.76 13.53
CA ALA A 31 8.43 24.02 13.79
C ALA A 31 9.39 25.22 13.74
N TYR A 32 10.58 25.10 14.36
CA TYR A 32 11.60 26.12 14.32
C TYR A 32 12.17 26.34 12.91
N PHE A 33 12.36 25.26 12.14
CA PHE A 33 12.76 25.33 10.73
C PHE A 33 11.76 26.14 9.91
N LEU A 34 10.47 25.86 10.06
CA LEU A 34 9.41 26.58 9.36
C LEU A 34 9.36 28.06 9.75
N LEU A 35 9.54 28.36 11.03
CA LEU A 35 9.56 29.75 11.54
C LEU A 35 10.77 30.55 11.02
N LYS A 36 11.93 29.92 10.90
CA LYS A 36 13.18 30.57 10.47
C LYS A 36 13.25 30.81 8.97
N ASN A 37 12.56 30.00 8.17
CA ASN A 37 12.55 30.15 6.72
C ASN A 37 11.52 31.19 6.24
N ASP A 38 11.57 31.50 4.94
CA ASP A 38 10.60 32.39 4.29
C ASP A 38 9.17 31.83 4.48
N SER A 39 8.23 32.74 4.80
CA SER A 39 6.81 32.41 4.98
C SER A 39 6.21 31.68 3.81
N ARG A 40 6.71 31.89 2.59
CA ARG A 40 6.31 31.16 1.37
C ARG A 40 6.47 29.63 1.50
N THR A 41 7.51 29.17 2.20
CA THR A 41 7.71 27.73 2.45
C THR A 41 6.60 27.17 3.33
N THR A 42 6.25 27.90 4.39
CA THR A 42 5.17 27.51 5.31
C THR A 42 3.80 27.55 4.62
N GLU A 43 3.54 28.58 3.82
CA GLU A 43 2.30 28.72 3.05
C GLU A 43 2.15 27.60 2.00
N ALA A 44 3.22 27.25 1.29
CA ALA A 44 3.22 26.17 0.32
C ALA A 44 2.87 24.82 0.99
N LEU A 45 3.49 24.51 2.13
CA LEU A 45 3.17 23.32 2.92
C LEU A 45 1.72 23.32 3.40
N ALA A 46 1.25 24.43 3.98
CA ALA A 46 -0.11 24.55 4.45
C ALA A 46 -1.14 24.39 3.32
N ASN A 47 -0.85 24.91 2.13
CA ASN A 47 -1.71 24.75 0.95
C ASN A 47 -1.73 23.29 0.47
N ALA A 48 -0.57 22.63 0.39
CA ALA A 48 -0.49 21.22 0.00
C ALA A 48 -1.31 20.33 0.96
N LEU A 49 -1.18 20.54 2.27
CA LEU A 49 -1.95 19.79 3.28
C LEU A 49 -3.47 20.04 3.16
N ARG A 50 -3.90 21.29 2.95
CA ARG A 50 -5.32 21.62 2.76
C ARG A 50 -5.92 20.96 1.52
N GLN A 51 -5.13 20.84 0.45
CA GLN A 51 -5.59 20.28 -0.82
C GLN A 51 -5.57 18.73 -0.86
N LEU A 52 -4.80 18.10 0.05
CA LEU A 52 -4.58 16.65 0.02
C LEU A 52 -5.88 15.84 -0.08
N HIS A 53 -6.83 16.08 0.82
CA HIS A 53 -8.10 15.36 0.83
C HIS A 53 -9.08 15.78 -0.28
N ALA A 54 -8.93 16.98 -0.82
CA ALA A 54 -9.78 17.48 -1.89
C ALA A 54 -9.31 17.03 -3.28
N GLN A 55 -8.01 16.77 -3.44
CA GLN A 55 -7.39 16.45 -4.73
C GLN A 55 -7.04 14.97 -4.92
N VAL A 56 -7.22 14.14 -3.89
CA VAL A 56 -6.96 12.69 -3.96
C VAL A 56 -8.23 11.92 -3.64
N LYS A 57 -8.53 10.90 -4.47
CA LYS A 57 -9.62 9.97 -4.23
C LYS A 57 -9.21 8.54 -4.55
N SER A 58 -10.01 7.58 -4.12
CA SER A 58 -9.86 6.18 -4.49
C SER A 58 -10.49 5.93 -5.86
N CYS A 59 -9.81 5.18 -6.71
CA CYS A 59 -10.33 4.73 -8.00
C CYS A 59 -11.50 3.76 -7.78
N PRO A 60 -12.65 3.95 -8.42
CA PRO A 60 -13.83 3.10 -8.20
C PRO A 60 -13.66 1.65 -8.68
N LYS A 61 -12.68 1.37 -9.54
CA LYS A 61 -12.43 0.02 -10.11
C LYS A 61 -11.27 -0.70 -9.45
N THR A 62 -10.21 0.01 -9.07
CA THR A 62 -8.95 -0.58 -8.60
C THR A 62 -8.63 -0.25 -7.16
N PHE A 63 -9.32 0.72 -6.57
CA PHE A 63 -9.09 1.29 -5.23
C PHE A 63 -7.69 1.90 -5.05
N ALA A 64 -6.92 2.06 -6.12
CA ALA A 64 -5.70 2.85 -6.13
C ALA A 64 -6.01 4.34 -5.93
N LEU A 65 -5.06 5.08 -5.36
CA LEU A 65 -5.19 6.53 -5.25
C LEU A 65 -5.02 7.19 -6.63
N ILE A 66 -5.92 8.10 -6.95
CA ILE A 66 -5.93 8.89 -8.18
C ILE A 66 -6.23 10.35 -7.89
N ASP A 67 -5.90 11.23 -8.81
CA ASP A 67 -6.29 12.64 -8.72
C ASP A 67 -7.82 12.77 -8.80
N ALA A 68 -8.38 13.77 -8.12
CA ALA A 68 -9.83 13.94 -8.00
C ALA A 68 -10.53 14.19 -9.34
N ASP A 69 -9.83 14.72 -10.34
CA ASP A 69 -10.31 14.97 -11.71
C ASP A 69 -10.26 13.72 -12.61
N GLN A 70 -9.55 12.66 -12.22
CA GLN A 70 -9.49 11.40 -12.95
C GLN A 70 -10.71 10.52 -12.63
N GLU A 71 -11.31 9.91 -13.61
CA GLU A 71 -12.43 8.97 -13.41
C GLU A 71 -11.96 7.57 -13.00
N ILE A 72 -10.79 7.14 -13.52
CA ILE A 72 -10.23 5.82 -13.31
C ILE A 72 -8.71 5.89 -13.24
N SER A 73 -8.09 4.92 -12.59
CA SER A 73 -6.62 4.84 -12.48
C SER A 73 -5.94 4.78 -13.86
N PRO A 74 -4.94 5.62 -14.11
CA PRO A 74 -4.13 5.55 -15.32
C PRO A 74 -3.49 4.17 -15.53
N LEU A 75 -3.09 3.50 -14.43
CA LEU A 75 -2.53 2.15 -14.46
C LEU A 75 -3.56 1.07 -14.88
N TYR A 76 -4.86 1.38 -14.84
CA TYR A 76 -5.91 0.50 -15.34
C TYR A 76 -6.30 0.84 -16.78
N SER A 77 -6.33 2.12 -17.14
CA SER A 77 -6.77 2.60 -18.46
C SER A 77 -5.70 2.58 -19.55
N ASP A 78 -4.41 2.47 -19.18
CA ASP A 78 -3.30 2.39 -20.13
C ASP A 78 -3.47 1.15 -21.04
N PRO A 79 -3.61 1.32 -22.38
CA PRO A 79 -3.78 0.22 -23.31
C PRO A 79 -2.55 -0.70 -23.44
N LYS A 80 -1.39 -0.26 -22.92
CA LYS A 80 -0.17 -1.08 -22.90
C LYS A 80 -0.16 -2.10 -21.77
N ARG A 81 -1.10 -1.98 -20.81
CA ARG A 81 -1.18 -2.89 -19.66
C ARG A 81 -2.12 -4.05 -19.92
N ASP A 82 -1.71 -5.20 -19.45
CA ASP A 82 -2.51 -6.41 -19.50
C ASP A 82 -3.57 -6.40 -18.38
N ARG A 83 -4.84 -6.27 -18.74
CA ARG A 83 -5.97 -6.30 -17.80
C ARG A 83 -6.32 -7.71 -17.31
N GLN A 84 -5.83 -8.74 -18.01
CA GLN A 84 -6.03 -10.13 -17.61
C GLN A 84 -5.05 -10.56 -16.50
N LEU A 85 -4.05 -9.72 -16.21
CA LEU A 85 -3.09 -9.90 -15.13
C LEU A 85 -3.30 -8.85 -14.04
N VAL A 86 -3.65 -9.28 -12.83
CA VAL A 86 -3.96 -8.40 -11.70
C VAL A 86 -3.04 -8.68 -10.51
N ALA A 87 -2.32 -7.67 -10.04
CA ALA A 87 -1.63 -7.72 -8.76
C ALA A 87 -2.53 -7.16 -7.64
N VAL A 88 -2.80 -7.98 -6.64
CA VAL A 88 -3.59 -7.61 -5.46
C VAL A 88 -2.65 -7.19 -4.36
N VAL A 89 -2.78 -5.95 -3.91
CA VAL A 89 -1.96 -5.34 -2.87
C VAL A 89 -2.80 -4.91 -1.67
N GLU A 90 -2.19 -4.80 -0.49
CA GLU A 90 -2.88 -4.37 0.73
C GLU A 90 -3.22 -2.89 0.68
N GLU A 91 -2.22 -2.06 0.38
CA GLU A 91 -2.31 -0.61 0.44
C GLU A 91 -1.90 0.05 -0.88
N PRO A 92 -2.43 1.25 -1.19
CA PRO A 92 -2.10 1.96 -2.44
C PRO A 92 -0.59 2.20 -2.63
N LEU A 93 0.17 2.43 -1.55
CA LEU A 93 1.61 2.67 -1.64
C LEU A 93 2.41 1.42 -2.05
N ASN A 94 1.86 0.22 -1.90
CA ASN A 94 2.50 -1.02 -2.39
C ASN A 94 2.62 -1.02 -3.92
N ILE A 95 1.68 -0.36 -4.63
CA ILE A 95 1.75 -0.17 -6.09
C ILE A 95 3.05 0.52 -6.49
N VAL A 96 3.43 1.57 -5.75
CA VAL A 96 4.65 2.34 -6.04
C VAL A 96 5.91 1.46 -5.95
N ALA A 97 5.94 0.53 -4.98
CA ALA A 97 7.06 -0.39 -4.82
C ALA A 97 7.16 -1.36 -6.00
N LEU A 98 6.05 -1.90 -6.49
CA LEU A 98 6.01 -2.80 -7.64
C LEU A 98 6.33 -2.08 -8.95
N GLU A 99 5.76 -0.88 -9.17
CA GLU A 99 6.02 -0.06 -10.37
C GLU A 99 7.50 0.33 -10.51
N ARG A 100 8.19 0.62 -9.40
CA ARG A 100 9.63 0.94 -9.43
C ARG A 100 10.49 -0.18 -9.99
N THR A 101 10.02 -1.42 -10.02
CA THR A 101 10.76 -2.54 -10.63
C THR A 101 10.78 -2.47 -12.15
N GLY A 102 9.79 -1.81 -12.77
CA GLY A 102 9.60 -1.76 -14.22
C GLY A 102 9.27 -3.10 -14.88
N GLN A 103 9.00 -4.15 -14.09
CA GLN A 103 8.80 -5.51 -14.59
C GLN A 103 7.33 -5.93 -14.69
N PHE A 104 6.43 -5.25 -13.97
CA PHE A 104 5.02 -5.61 -13.95
C PHE A 104 4.25 -4.82 -15.00
N GLN A 105 3.58 -5.52 -15.90
CA GLN A 105 2.80 -4.94 -16.99
C GLN A 105 1.28 -5.14 -16.83
N GLY A 106 0.86 -5.73 -15.72
CA GLY A 106 -0.55 -5.91 -15.38
C GLY A 106 -1.19 -4.69 -14.74
N THR A 107 -2.37 -4.89 -14.17
CA THR A 107 -3.12 -3.87 -13.43
C THR A 107 -3.15 -4.20 -11.95
N TYR A 108 -3.61 -3.27 -11.11
CA TYR A 108 -3.60 -3.42 -9.66
C TYR A 108 -5.02 -3.47 -9.08
N HIS A 109 -5.15 -4.14 -7.94
CA HIS A 109 -6.32 -4.05 -7.08
C HIS A 109 -5.87 -3.85 -5.64
N VAL A 110 -6.38 -2.81 -4.97
CA VAL A 110 -6.04 -2.48 -3.59
C VAL A 110 -7.13 -3.02 -2.67
N LEU A 111 -6.73 -3.79 -1.66
CA LEU A 111 -7.66 -4.37 -0.69
C LEU A 111 -8.13 -3.36 0.36
N GLY A 112 -7.30 -2.38 0.71
CA GLY A 112 -7.52 -1.44 1.81
C GLY A 112 -7.08 -1.98 3.17
N GLY A 113 -6.25 -3.03 3.19
CA GLY A 113 -5.70 -3.64 4.40
C GLY A 113 -5.60 -5.16 4.30
N THR A 114 -5.56 -5.81 5.46
CA THR A 114 -5.53 -7.26 5.64
C THR A 114 -6.59 -7.72 6.63
N ILE A 115 -7.01 -8.96 6.54
CA ILE A 115 -7.87 -9.59 7.57
C ILE A 115 -7.08 -9.68 8.87
N SER A 116 -7.53 -8.96 9.90
CA SER A 116 -6.91 -8.92 11.23
C SER A 116 -7.99 -9.00 12.31
N PRO A 117 -8.27 -10.19 12.83
CA PRO A 117 -9.26 -10.35 13.90
C PRO A 117 -8.89 -9.58 15.19
N ILE A 118 -7.60 -9.39 15.44
CA ILE A 118 -7.11 -8.64 16.61
C ILE A 118 -7.49 -7.15 16.49
N ASP A 119 -7.41 -6.60 15.28
CA ASP A 119 -7.77 -5.20 15.01
C ASP A 119 -9.25 -5.05 14.62
N GLY A 120 -10.02 -6.15 14.65
CA GLY A 120 -11.44 -6.15 14.29
C GLY A 120 -11.70 -5.97 12.79
N VAL A 121 -10.70 -6.24 11.93
CA VAL A 121 -10.84 -6.13 10.47
C VAL A 121 -11.25 -7.46 9.88
N GLY A 122 -12.50 -7.55 9.42
CA GLY A 122 -13.04 -8.69 8.70
C GLY A 122 -12.93 -8.55 7.18
N PRO A 123 -13.18 -9.63 6.42
CA PRO A 123 -13.11 -9.61 4.96
C PRO A 123 -14.14 -8.68 4.31
N GLU A 124 -15.24 -8.36 5.00
CA GLU A 124 -16.29 -7.44 4.56
C GLU A 124 -15.88 -5.97 4.58
N GLN A 125 -14.79 -5.65 5.29
CA GLN A 125 -14.22 -4.30 5.37
C GLN A 125 -13.14 -4.07 4.29
N LEU A 126 -12.80 -5.14 3.55
CA LEU A 126 -11.80 -5.11 2.48
C LEU A 126 -12.48 -5.20 1.12
N HIS A 127 -11.82 -4.68 0.08
CA HIS A 127 -12.34 -4.70 -1.30
C HIS A 127 -12.21 -6.09 -1.96
N ILE A 128 -12.51 -7.17 -1.21
CA ILE A 128 -12.48 -8.55 -1.72
C ILE A 128 -13.71 -8.86 -2.59
N PRO A 129 -14.95 -8.46 -2.22
CA PRO A 129 -16.11 -8.65 -3.09
C PRO A 129 -15.94 -7.97 -4.45
N GLU A 130 -15.39 -6.74 -4.47
CA GLU A 130 -15.13 -5.98 -5.68
C GLU A 130 -14.01 -6.60 -6.51
N LEU A 131 -13.00 -7.21 -5.87
CA LEU A 131 -12.00 -8.01 -6.56
C LEU A 131 -12.67 -9.17 -7.32
N LEU A 132 -13.49 -9.98 -6.65
CA LEU A 132 -14.18 -11.12 -7.27
C LEU A 132 -15.08 -10.72 -8.43
N GLN A 133 -15.79 -9.60 -8.30
CA GLN A 133 -16.58 -9.04 -9.38
C GLN A 133 -15.71 -8.62 -10.57
N ARG A 134 -14.61 -7.93 -10.29
CA ARG A 134 -13.65 -7.49 -11.30
C ARG A 134 -13.01 -8.67 -12.05
N LEU A 135 -12.68 -9.76 -11.35
CA LEU A 135 -12.12 -10.95 -11.99
C LEU A 135 -13.02 -11.52 -13.08
N ARG A 136 -14.35 -11.43 -12.89
CA ARG A 136 -15.35 -11.82 -13.88
C ARG A 136 -15.45 -10.82 -15.03
N ASP A 137 -15.59 -9.52 -14.67
CA ASP A 137 -15.87 -8.45 -15.64
C ASP A 137 -14.71 -8.24 -16.63
N ASP A 138 -13.46 -8.33 -16.13
CA ASP A 138 -12.25 -8.13 -16.91
C ASP A 138 -11.71 -9.45 -17.52
N ASN A 139 -12.38 -10.60 -17.27
CA ASN A 139 -11.91 -11.94 -17.67
C ASN A 139 -10.47 -12.20 -17.26
N VAL A 140 -10.15 -11.96 -15.97
CA VAL A 140 -8.79 -12.03 -15.44
C VAL A 140 -8.28 -13.48 -15.47
N GLU A 141 -7.14 -13.71 -16.13
CA GLU A 141 -6.50 -15.02 -16.25
C GLU A 141 -5.60 -15.34 -15.08
N GLU A 142 -4.91 -14.34 -14.54
CA GLU A 142 -4.02 -14.51 -13.40
C GLU A 142 -4.16 -13.39 -12.36
N VAL A 143 -4.24 -13.80 -11.09
CA VAL A 143 -4.14 -12.93 -9.93
C VAL A 143 -2.83 -13.23 -9.20
N ILE A 144 -1.98 -12.21 -9.07
CA ILE A 144 -0.79 -12.27 -8.21
C ILE A 144 -1.18 -11.68 -6.86
N ILE A 145 -1.23 -12.49 -5.81
CA ILE A 145 -1.47 -11.97 -4.46
C ILE A 145 -0.14 -11.42 -3.92
N ALA A 146 -0.05 -10.11 -3.85
CA ALA A 146 1.13 -9.35 -3.44
C ALA A 146 0.94 -8.72 -2.04
N THR A 147 0.28 -9.46 -1.13
CA THR A 147 0.21 -9.11 0.29
C THR A 147 1.57 -9.30 0.97
N ASN A 148 1.80 -8.56 2.05
CA ASN A 148 3.03 -8.68 2.84
C ASN A 148 3.22 -10.10 3.39
N ALA A 149 4.47 -10.46 3.69
CA ALA A 149 4.82 -11.74 4.30
C ALA A 149 4.59 -11.72 5.83
N SER A 150 3.43 -11.24 6.28
CA SER A 150 2.94 -11.26 7.65
C SER A 150 1.90 -12.37 7.84
N VAL A 151 1.57 -12.67 9.09
CA VAL A 151 0.52 -13.66 9.41
C VAL A 151 -0.83 -13.23 8.83
N GLU A 152 -1.14 -11.94 8.94
CA GLU A 152 -2.37 -11.32 8.41
C GLU A 152 -2.39 -11.36 6.88
N GLY A 153 -1.26 -11.01 6.23
CA GLY A 153 -1.12 -11.05 4.78
C GLY A 153 -1.26 -12.47 4.23
N GLU A 154 -0.73 -13.49 4.94
CA GLU A 154 -0.92 -14.91 4.58
C GLU A 154 -2.37 -15.35 4.71
N SER A 155 -2.99 -15.03 5.85
CA SER A 155 -4.39 -15.37 6.12
C SER A 155 -5.30 -14.76 5.07
N THR A 156 -5.05 -13.49 4.71
CA THR A 156 -5.79 -12.77 3.67
C THR A 156 -5.61 -13.42 2.29
N ALA A 157 -4.37 -13.82 1.96
CA ALA A 157 -4.09 -14.50 0.70
C ALA A 157 -4.81 -15.85 0.57
N LEU A 158 -4.80 -16.67 1.62
CA LEU A 158 -5.50 -17.95 1.66
C LEU A 158 -7.02 -17.75 1.58
N PHE A 159 -7.55 -16.72 2.22
CA PHE A 159 -8.96 -16.38 2.14
C PHE A 159 -9.35 -16.01 0.70
N ILE A 160 -8.61 -15.11 0.05
CA ILE A 160 -8.87 -14.71 -1.35
C ILE A 160 -8.78 -15.92 -2.28
N GLN A 161 -7.77 -16.77 -2.14
CA GLN A 161 -7.62 -17.99 -2.94
C GLN A 161 -8.85 -18.92 -2.80
N ARG A 162 -9.35 -19.10 -1.56
CA ARG A 162 -10.56 -19.89 -1.29
C ARG A 162 -11.78 -19.25 -1.97
N GLN A 163 -11.97 -17.94 -1.85
CA GLN A 163 -13.10 -17.22 -2.45
C GLN A 163 -13.10 -17.31 -3.98
N ILE A 164 -11.94 -17.21 -4.62
CA ILE A 164 -11.81 -17.40 -6.07
C ILE A 164 -12.23 -18.80 -6.46
N LYS A 165 -11.78 -19.84 -5.74
CA LYS A 165 -12.14 -21.22 -5.99
C LYS A 165 -13.64 -21.50 -5.79
N GLU A 166 -14.22 -21.00 -4.70
CA GLU A 166 -15.65 -21.14 -4.38
C GLU A 166 -16.54 -20.40 -5.40
N SER A 167 -16.04 -19.33 -6.00
CA SER A 167 -16.72 -18.57 -7.05
C SER A 167 -16.63 -19.22 -8.43
N HIS A 168 -16.03 -20.41 -8.56
CA HIS A 168 -15.85 -21.16 -9.82
C HIS A 168 -15.14 -20.33 -10.92
N LEU A 169 -14.29 -19.38 -10.54
CA LEU A 169 -13.47 -18.62 -11.47
C LEU A 169 -12.30 -19.45 -11.99
N VAL A 170 -12.01 -19.37 -13.29
CA VAL A 170 -10.90 -20.08 -13.95
C VAL A 170 -9.59 -19.29 -13.82
N THR A 171 -9.54 -18.32 -12.93
CA THR A 171 -8.39 -17.45 -12.68
C THR A 171 -7.28 -18.22 -11.96
N LYS A 172 -6.07 -18.18 -12.48
CA LYS A 172 -4.88 -18.70 -11.79
C LYS A 172 -4.52 -17.77 -10.63
N VAL A 173 -4.15 -18.35 -9.49
CA VAL A 173 -3.71 -17.59 -8.33
C VAL A 173 -2.24 -17.88 -8.10
N SER A 174 -1.42 -16.85 -8.13
CA SER A 174 0.01 -16.90 -7.83
C SER A 174 0.38 -15.96 -6.68
N ARG A 175 1.60 -16.05 -6.18
CA ARG A 175 2.16 -15.18 -5.16
C ARG A 175 3.53 -14.70 -5.56
N LEU A 176 3.93 -13.56 -5.00
CA LEU A 176 5.31 -13.11 -5.12
C LEU A 176 6.25 -14.17 -4.53
N ALA A 177 7.34 -14.45 -5.24
CA ALA A 177 8.34 -15.39 -4.78
C ALA A 177 8.96 -14.89 -3.46
N ARG A 178 9.22 -15.84 -2.57
CA ARG A 178 9.90 -15.59 -1.29
C ARG A 178 11.27 -16.22 -1.33
N GLY A 179 12.22 -15.60 -0.65
CA GLY A 179 13.56 -16.14 -0.60
C GLY A 179 14.55 -15.18 0.05
N ILE A 180 15.82 -15.54 -0.04
CA ILE A 180 16.91 -14.78 0.53
C ILE A 180 17.08 -13.49 -0.27
N PRO A 181 17.10 -12.30 0.38
CA PRO A 181 17.33 -11.05 -0.30
C PRO A 181 18.73 -11.02 -0.95
N VAL A 182 18.83 -10.36 -2.10
CA VAL A 182 20.11 -10.20 -2.79
C VAL A 182 21.07 -9.39 -1.92
N GLY A 183 22.30 -9.91 -1.75
CA GLY A 183 23.35 -9.27 -0.94
C GLY A 183 23.33 -9.66 0.54
N VAL A 184 22.46 -10.57 0.95
CA VAL A 184 22.46 -11.16 2.30
C VAL A 184 23.17 -12.50 2.27
N ASP A 185 24.19 -12.70 3.11
CA ASP A 185 24.85 -13.99 3.28
C ASP A 185 23.92 -14.99 3.95
N LEU A 186 24.00 -16.26 3.56
CA LEU A 186 23.14 -17.35 4.03
C LEU A 186 23.10 -17.47 5.56
N GLU A 187 24.24 -17.21 6.22
CA GLU A 187 24.39 -17.31 7.67
C GLU A 187 23.60 -16.25 8.45
N TYR A 188 23.21 -15.13 7.80
CA TYR A 188 22.41 -14.06 8.40
C TYR A 188 20.90 -14.17 8.08
N ALA A 189 20.51 -15.09 7.22
CA ALA A 189 19.10 -15.33 6.92
C ALA A 189 18.45 -16.14 8.06
N ASP A 190 17.27 -15.68 8.50
CA ASP A 190 16.49 -16.42 9.51
C ASP A 190 15.97 -17.75 8.97
N GLN A 191 15.60 -18.67 9.87
CA GLN A 191 15.18 -20.01 9.53
C GLN A 191 13.90 -20.06 8.66
N ILE A 192 12.99 -19.09 8.84
CA ILE A 192 11.74 -19.02 8.06
C ILE A 192 12.06 -18.61 6.63
N THR A 193 12.89 -17.59 6.45
CA THR A 193 13.37 -17.13 5.13
C THR A 193 14.11 -18.26 4.38
N LEU A 194 14.97 -19.00 5.07
CA LEU A 194 15.67 -20.14 4.48
C LEU A 194 14.72 -21.28 4.11
N GLY A 195 13.71 -21.55 4.96
CA GLY A 195 12.66 -22.53 4.67
C GLY A 195 11.90 -22.19 3.38
N HIS A 196 11.43 -20.96 3.27
CA HIS A 196 10.73 -20.50 2.06
C HIS A 196 11.62 -20.50 0.81
N ALA A 197 12.91 -20.18 0.94
CA ALA A 197 13.85 -20.25 -0.16
C ALA A 197 14.05 -21.69 -0.66
N LEU A 198 14.11 -22.67 0.26
CA LEU A 198 14.20 -24.10 -0.08
C LEU A 198 12.93 -24.63 -0.73
N GLU A 199 11.76 -24.23 -0.25
CA GLU A 199 10.47 -24.57 -0.84
C GLU A 199 10.31 -23.98 -2.25
N GLY A 200 10.68 -22.70 -2.42
CA GLY A 200 10.61 -22.00 -3.69
C GLY A 200 11.77 -22.21 -4.65
N ARG A 201 12.69 -23.17 -4.36
CA ARG A 201 13.85 -23.46 -5.22
C ARG A 201 13.45 -23.80 -6.64
N ARG A 202 14.22 -23.33 -7.62
CA ARG A 202 14.02 -23.62 -9.04
C ARG A 202 15.17 -24.47 -9.57
N PHE A 203 14.87 -25.33 -10.53
CA PHE A 203 15.89 -26.00 -11.33
C PHE A 203 16.52 -25.00 -12.29
N LEU A 204 17.84 -25.08 -12.48
CA LEU A 204 18.61 -24.24 -13.41
C LEU A 204 18.60 -24.86 -14.81
#